data_d26a2ace73e482cb49948d33adffb9a2
#
_entry.id   d26a2ace73e482cb49948d33adffb9a2
#
_cell.length_a   1.000
_cell.length_b   1.000
_cell.length_c   1.000
_cell.angle_alpha   90.00
_cell.angle_beta   90.00
_cell.angle_gamma   90.00
#
_symmetry.space_group_name_H-M   'P 1'
#
loop_
_entity.id
_entity.type
_entity.pdbx_description
1 polymer ?
#
loop_
_entity_poly.entity_id
_entity_poly.type
_entity_poly.pdbx_seq_one_letter_code
_entity_poly.pdbx_strand_id
1 'polypeptide(L)'
;ALKYLINTKKYPFDSFGLSFQQAALVNTDNRLKSDQSVTPGFLLAALMWPKLIDETNEEGTLNLKKFFRSMDRIIREQQELTAIPRKFHGYIKDIWSLQLKLETRLGHQPYKILNHPRFRAAYDFLLLREEAAKDGQGIGSWWTDFQKVNRPRKIEMLQILRDSRKGPVEKKFGFLEELS
;
A
#
# COMPACT_ATOMS: atom_id res chain seq x y z
N ALA A 1 -5.95 -8.50 6.17
CA ALA A 1 -5.20 -7.28 5.81
C ALA A 1 -5.00 -7.15 4.30
N LEU A 2 -4.60 -8.22 3.60
CA LEU A 2 -4.38 -8.21 2.13
C LEU A 2 -5.68 -8.04 1.30
N LYS A 3 -6.84 -8.32 1.87
CA LYS A 3 -8.15 -8.13 1.19
C LYS A 3 -8.38 -6.68 0.72
N TYR A 4 -7.71 -5.74 1.30
CA TYR A 4 -7.90 -4.32 1.03
C TYR A 4 -7.04 -3.78 -0.12
N LEU A 5 -5.92 -4.44 -0.41
CA LEU A 5 -5.17 -4.14 -1.63
C LEU A 5 -5.99 -4.41 -2.89
N ILE A 6 -7.01 -5.28 -2.78
CA ILE A 6 -7.71 -5.88 -3.90
C ILE A 6 -9.22 -5.98 -3.61
N ASN A 7 -9.84 -4.93 -3.15
CA ASN A 7 -11.31 -4.95 -3.12
C ASN A 7 -11.88 -4.65 -4.54
N THR A 8 -11.44 -5.44 -5.52
CA THR A 8 -11.91 -5.35 -6.91
C THR A 8 -13.38 -5.75 -7.07
N LYS A 9 -13.97 -6.46 -6.09
CA LYS A 9 -15.42 -6.73 -6.10
C LYS A 9 -16.27 -5.48 -5.90
N LYS A 10 -15.73 -4.46 -5.25
CA LYS A 10 -16.46 -3.21 -4.97
C LYS A 10 -16.32 -2.17 -6.08
N TYR A 11 -15.22 -2.26 -6.84
CA TYR A 11 -14.94 -1.34 -7.94
C TYR A 11 -14.49 -2.15 -9.16
N PRO A 12 -15.18 -2.04 -10.33
CA PRO A 12 -14.66 -2.59 -11.56
C PRO A 12 -13.24 -2.07 -11.76
N PHE A 13 -12.30 -2.96 -12.12
CA PHE A 13 -10.89 -2.62 -12.34
C PHE A 13 -10.72 -1.33 -13.16
N ASP A 14 -11.50 -1.18 -14.22
CA ASP A 14 -11.43 -0.03 -15.11
C ASP A 14 -11.70 1.30 -14.41
N SER A 15 -12.67 1.35 -13.50
CA SER A 15 -13.02 2.59 -12.78
C SER A 15 -12.00 2.96 -11.70
N PHE A 16 -11.48 1.99 -10.95
CA PHE A 16 -10.46 2.23 -9.93
C PHE A 16 -9.11 2.55 -10.57
N GLY A 17 -8.70 1.77 -11.56
CA GLY A 17 -7.42 1.97 -12.25
C GLY A 17 -7.33 3.35 -12.87
N LEU A 18 -8.36 3.78 -13.58
CA LEU A 18 -8.44 5.12 -14.17
C LEU A 18 -8.47 6.22 -13.11
N SER A 19 -9.26 6.07 -12.05
CA SER A 19 -9.32 7.05 -10.94
C SER A 19 -7.97 7.21 -10.25
N PHE A 20 -7.26 6.12 -10.01
CA PHE A 20 -5.94 6.15 -9.40
C PHE A 20 -4.88 6.80 -10.30
N GLN A 21 -4.86 6.46 -11.59
CA GLN A 21 -3.96 7.07 -12.56
C GLN A 21 -4.23 8.58 -12.70
N GLN A 22 -5.50 8.99 -12.76
CA GLN A 22 -5.90 10.40 -12.76
C GLN A 22 -5.44 11.12 -11.50
N ALA A 23 -5.67 10.55 -10.32
CA ALA A 23 -5.21 11.14 -9.05
C ALA A 23 -3.69 11.34 -9.04
N ALA A 24 -2.93 10.36 -9.55
CA ALA A 24 -1.48 10.46 -9.65
C ALA A 24 -1.01 11.57 -10.60
N LEU A 25 -1.69 11.73 -11.74
CA LEU A 25 -1.41 12.80 -12.71
C LEU A 25 -1.74 14.18 -12.12
N VAL A 26 -2.92 14.34 -11.54
CA VAL A 26 -3.34 15.60 -10.88
C VAL A 26 -2.41 15.97 -9.73
N ASN A 27 -2.02 15.00 -8.91
CA ASN A 27 -1.04 15.24 -7.84
C ASN A 27 0.32 15.69 -8.41
N THR A 28 0.76 15.07 -9.50
CA THR A 28 2.00 15.45 -10.20
C THR A 28 1.93 16.88 -10.72
N ASP A 29 0.84 17.25 -11.39
CA ASP A 29 0.62 18.60 -11.91
C ASP A 29 0.57 19.65 -10.79
N ASN A 30 -0.11 19.36 -9.69
CA ASN A 30 -0.16 20.26 -8.54
C ASN A 30 1.22 20.48 -7.91
N ARG A 31 2.04 19.43 -7.81
CA ARG A 31 3.42 19.54 -7.33
C ARG A 31 4.28 20.39 -8.24
N LEU A 32 4.18 20.20 -9.56
CA LEU A 32 4.90 21.00 -10.55
C LEU A 32 4.48 22.49 -10.50
N LYS A 33 3.18 22.77 -10.38
CA LYS A 33 2.66 24.13 -10.21
C LYS A 33 3.13 24.81 -8.92
N SER A 34 3.45 24.02 -7.89
CA SER A 34 3.92 24.48 -6.58
C SER A 34 5.45 24.43 -6.46
N ASP A 35 6.18 24.31 -7.56
CA ASP A 35 7.66 24.23 -7.61
C ASP A 35 8.23 23.07 -6.78
N GLN A 36 7.43 22.02 -6.56
CA GLN A 36 7.86 20.83 -5.83
C GLN A 36 8.48 19.80 -6.78
N SER A 37 9.53 19.14 -6.32
CA SER A 37 10.18 18.08 -7.11
C SER A 37 9.24 16.89 -7.33
N VAL A 38 9.21 16.39 -8.55
CA VAL A 38 8.52 15.16 -8.94
C VAL A 38 9.54 14.12 -9.35
N THR A 39 9.41 12.92 -8.79
CA THR A 39 10.24 11.79 -9.20
C THR A 39 9.53 11.01 -10.31
N PRO A 40 10.07 10.96 -11.55
CA PRO A 40 9.42 10.21 -12.64
C PRO A 40 9.13 8.76 -12.29
N GLY A 41 9.98 8.12 -11.47
CA GLY A 41 9.74 6.76 -10.98
C GLY A 41 8.48 6.60 -10.14
N PHE A 42 8.04 7.64 -9.42
CA PHE A 42 6.77 7.62 -8.69
C PHE A 42 5.58 7.59 -9.64
N LEU A 43 5.58 8.46 -10.63
CA LEU A 43 4.51 8.49 -11.64
C LEU A 43 4.46 7.19 -12.44
N LEU A 44 5.61 6.66 -12.86
CA LEU A 44 5.68 5.37 -13.54
C LEU A 44 5.14 4.23 -12.67
N ALA A 45 5.48 4.22 -11.37
CA ALA A 45 4.93 3.24 -10.44
C ALA A 45 3.39 3.34 -10.35
N ALA A 46 2.86 4.56 -10.31
CA ALA A 46 1.42 4.79 -10.25
C ALA A 46 0.69 4.37 -11.54
N LEU A 47 1.23 4.73 -12.70
CA LEU A 47 0.63 4.40 -13.99
C LEU A 47 0.58 2.88 -14.27
N MET A 48 1.59 2.13 -13.81
CA MET A 48 1.64 0.67 -14.00
C MET A 48 0.98 -0.14 -12.86
N TRP A 49 0.65 0.49 -11.74
CA TRP A 49 0.06 -0.19 -10.58
C TRP A 49 -1.25 -0.93 -10.88
N PRO A 50 -2.23 -0.34 -11.60
CA PRO A 50 -3.47 -1.05 -11.91
C PRO A 50 -3.24 -2.36 -12.65
N LYS A 51 -2.34 -2.37 -13.64
CA LYS A 51 -1.96 -3.59 -14.37
C LYS A 51 -1.36 -4.65 -13.44
N LEU A 52 -0.49 -4.24 -12.50
CA LEU A 52 0.10 -5.16 -11.54
C LEU A 52 -0.97 -5.82 -10.65
N ILE A 53 -1.91 -5.03 -10.15
CA ILE A 53 -2.98 -5.54 -9.29
C ILE A 53 -3.92 -6.46 -10.05
N ASP A 54 -4.35 -6.08 -11.24
CA ASP A 54 -5.23 -6.90 -12.08
C ASP A 54 -4.61 -8.27 -12.38
N GLU A 55 -3.39 -8.30 -12.84
CA GLU A 55 -2.69 -9.54 -13.18
C GLU A 55 -2.43 -10.45 -11.97
N THR A 56 -2.35 -9.90 -10.78
CA THR A 56 -1.98 -10.63 -9.57
C THR A 56 -3.16 -10.96 -8.67
N ASN A 57 -4.34 -10.43 -9.01
CA ASN A 57 -5.58 -10.76 -8.34
C ASN A 57 -6.14 -12.09 -8.86
N GLU A 58 -6.34 -13.02 -7.96
CA GLU A 58 -6.98 -14.31 -8.24
C GLU A 58 -8.22 -14.43 -7.36
N GLU A 59 -9.40 -14.34 -7.96
CA GLU A 59 -10.70 -14.44 -7.27
C GLU A 59 -10.84 -13.48 -6.06
N GLY A 60 -10.29 -12.29 -6.16
CA GLY A 60 -10.32 -11.29 -5.09
C GLY A 60 -9.23 -11.46 -4.03
N THR A 61 -8.25 -12.34 -4.28
CA THR A 61 -7.10 -12.56 -3.39
C THR A 61 -5.79 -12.28 -4.11
N LEU A 62 -4.87 -11.57 -3.46
CA LEU A 62 -3.54 -11.29 -4.02
C LEU A 62 -2.66 -12.54 -3.98
N ASN A 63 -2.23 -13.00 -5.14
CA ASN A 63 -1.20 -14.02 -5.25
C ASN A 63 0.20 -13.39 -5.11
N LEU A 64 0.81 -13.51 -3.92
CA LEU A 64 2.10 -12.88 -3.62
C LEU A 64 3.22 -13.35 -4.54
N LYS A 65 3.29 -14.65 -4.88
CA LYS A 65 4.32 -15.20 -5.76
C LYS A 65 4.21 -14.59 -7.16
N LYS A 66 2.98 -14.47 -7.65
CA LYS A 66 2.68 -13.84 -8.94
C LYS A 66 2.97 -12.34 -8.89
N PHE A 67 2.65 -11.67 -7.79
CA PHE A 67 2.94 -10.24 -7.58
C PHE A 67 4.43 -9.94 -7.78
N PHE A 68 5.31 -10.64 -7.10
CA PHE A 68 6.75 -10.40 -7.21
C PHE A 68 7.32 -10.73 -8.61
N ARG A 69 6.78 -11.74 -9.29
CA ARG A 69 7.17 -12.05 -10.68
C ARG A 69 6.68 -11.00 -11.67
N SER A 70 5.43 -10.53 -11.50
CA SER A 70 4.82 -9.58 -12.42
C SER A 70 5.48 -8.21 -12.36
N MET A 71 6.04 -7.82 -11.21
CA MET A 71 6.75 -6.54 -11.11
C MET A 71 7.86 -6.39 -12.17
N ASP A 72 8.75 -7.38 -12.29
CA ASP A 72 9.84 -7.34 -13.25
C ASP A 72 9.35 -7.43 -14.70
N ARG A 73 8.31 -8.23 -14.93
CA ARG A 73 7.74 -8.39 -16.26
C ARG A 73 7.08 -7.11 -16.76
N ILE A 74 6.22 -6.50 -15.93
CA ILE A 74 5.50 -5.27 -16.28
C ILE A 74 6.47 -4.11 -16.56
N ILE A 75 7.52 -3.97 -15.76
CA ILE A 75 8.55 -2.94 -15.99
C ILE A 75 9.26 -3.18 -17.33
N ARG A 76 9.58 -4.43 -17.67
CA ARG A 76 10.21 -4.76 -18.96
C ARG A 76 9.31 -4.50 -20.15
N GLU A 77 8.05 -4.95 -20.08
CA GLU A 77 7.05 -4.71 -21.13
C GLU A 77 6.85 -3.21 -21.37
N GLN A 78 6.76 -2.43 -20.30
CA GLN A 78 6.64 -0.98 -20.43
C GLN A 78 7.90 -0.34 -21.00
N GLN A 79 9.08 -0.91 -20.73
CA GLN A 79 10.35 -0.42 -21.26
C GLN A 79 10.48 -0.60 -22.78
N GLU A 80 9.77 -1.57 -23.35
CA GLU A 80 9.69 -1.75 -24.82
C GLU A 80 8.88 -0.64 -25.49
N LEU A 81 7.93 -0.04 -24.75
CA LEU A 81 7.05 1.03 -25.24
C LEU A 81 7.59 2.43 -24.91
N THR A 82 8.20 2.57 -23.76
CA THR A 82 8.70 3.85 -23.24
C THR A 82 10.05 3.66 -22.56
N ALA A 83 11.03 4.51 -22.88
CA ALA A 83 12.35 4.44 -22.24
C ALA A 83 12.26 4.70 -20.73
N ILE A 84 12.30 3.63 -19.93
CA ILE A 84 12.40 3.72 -18.46
C ILE A 84 13.86 3.57 -18.05
N PRO A 85 14.52 4.64 -17.52
CA PRO A 85 15.88 4.52 -17.03
C PRO A 85 16.03 3.47 -15.94
N ARG A 86 17.06 2.64 -16.02
CA ARG A 86 17.29 1.53 -15.08
C ARG A 86 17.29 1.94 -13.62
N LYS A 87 17.70 3.17 -13.30
CA LYS A 87 17.66 3.72 -11.94
C LYS A 87 16.28 3.75 -11.30
N PHE A 88 15.21 3.76 -12.12
CA PHE A 88 13.83 3.74 -11.59
C PHE A 88 13.29 2.33 -11.35
N HIS A 89 13.88 1.27 -11.89
CA HIS A 89 13.38 -0.10 -11.70
C HIS A 89 13.32 -0.48 -10.22
N GLY A 90 14.42 -0.30 -9.48
CA GLY A 90 14.46 -0.54 -8.03
C GLY A 90 13.49 0.35 -7.26
N TYR A 91 13.43 1.63 -7.64
CA TYR A 91 12.53 2.60 -7.03
C TYR A 91 11.05 2.18 -7.15
N ILE A 92 10.62 1.78 -8.34
CA ILE A 92 9.24 1.32 -8.61
C ILE A 92 8.93 0.06 -7.79
N LYS A 93 9.83 -0.93 -7.82
CA LYS A 93 9.66 -2.18 -7.07
C LYS A 93 9.63 -1.96 -5.55
N ASP A 94 10.41 -1.04 -5.04
CA ASP A 94 10.39 -0.67 -3.62
C ASP A 94 9.04 -0.08 -3.22
N ILE A 95 8.49 0.86 -4.00
CA ILE A 95 7.17 1.45 -3.73
C ILE A 95 6.11 0.36 -3.70
N TRP A 96 6.06 -0.51 -4.71
CA TRP A 96 5.07 -1.58 -4.82
C TRP A 96 5.18 -2.60 -3.67
N SER A 97 6.40 -3.04 -3.35
CA SER A 97 6.63 -3.98 -2.25
C SER A 97 6.27 -3.38 -0.89
N LEU A 98 6.51 -2.08 -0.72
CA LEU A 98 6.15 -1.38 0.51
C LEU A 98 4.64 -1.27 0.70
N GLN A 99 3.82 -1.28 -0.38
CA GLN A 99 2.36 -1.29 -0.20
C GLN A 99 1.91 -2.50 0.62
N LEU A 100 2.46 -3.69 0.35
CA LEU A 100 2.16 -4.90 1.12
C LEU A 100 2.55 -4.77 2.61
N LYS A 101 3.70 -4.16 2.85
CA LYS A 101 4.22 -3.97 4.21
C LYS A 101 3.46 -2.89 4.99
N LEU A 102 3.04 -1.81 4.31
CA LEU A 102 2.22 -0.74 4.90
C LEU A 102 0.87 -1.28 5.40
N GLU A 103 0.31 -2.28 4.72
CA GLU A 103 -0.93 -2.95 5.13
C GLU A 103 -0.76 -3.81 6.40
N THR A 104 0.38 -4.51 6.53
CA THR A 104 0.54 -5.52 7.58
C THR A 104 0.73 -4.94 8.97
N ARG A 105 1.47 -3.87 9.14
CA ARG A 105 1.67 -3.10 10.39
C ARG A 105 1.85 -3.92 11.67
N LEU A 106 2.57 -5.08 11.60
CA LEU A 106 2.71 -6.01 12.73
C LEU A 106 4.07 -5.94 13.40
N GLY A 107 4.11 -6.10 14.71
CA GLY A 107 5.33 -6.21 15.50
C GLY A 107 6.28 -5.04 15.28
N HIS A 108 7.55 -5.35 14.99
CA HIS A 108 8.58 -4.35 14.71
C HIS A 108 8.62 -3.83 13.26
N GLN A 109 7.78 -4.37 12.38
CA GLN A 109 7.75 -3.99 10.97
C GLN A 109 7.52 -2.48 10.76
N PRO A 110 6.58 -1.81 11.45
CA PRO A 110 6.35 -0.38 11.26
C PRO A 110 7.59 0.48 11.51
N TYR A 111 8.41 0.16 12.49
CA TYR A 111 9.66 0.89 12.73
C TYR A 111 10.67 0.72 11.60
N LYS A 112 10.78 -0.51 11.05
CA LYS A 112 11.66 -0.77 9.89
C LYS A 112 11.19 -0.05 8.64
N ILE A 113 9.87 0.02 8.45
CA ILE A 113 9.25 0.71 7.31
C ILE A 113 9.47 2.22 7.40
N LEU A 114 9.32 2.84 8.58
CA LEU A 114 9.61 4.27 8.79
C LEU A 114 11.04 4.64 8.41
N ASN A 115 12.00 3.75 8.66
CA ASN A 115 13.41 3.98 8.36
C ASN A 115 13.80 3.62 6.92
N HIS A 116 12.85 3.15 6.11
CA HIS A 116 13.13 2.78 4.73
C HIS A 116 13.33 4.02 3.85
N PRO A 117 14.37 4.10 3.01
CA PRO A 117 14.64 5.29 2.17
C PRO A 117 13.47 5.70 1.26
N ARG A 118 12.61 4.76 0.91
CA ARG A 118 11.42 5.00 0.06
C ARG A 118 10.12 5.11 0.84
N PHE A 119 10.18 5.16 2.18
CA PHE A 119 8.98 5.24 3.01
C PHE A 119 8.08 6.41 2.62
N ARG A 120 8.64 7.61 2.47
CA ARG A 120 7.85 8.80 2.11
C ARG A 120 7.10 8.61 0.79
N ALA A 121 7.78 8.13 -0.24
CA ALA A 121 7.15 7.88 -1.54
C ALA A 121 6.08 6.77 -1.45
N ALA A 122 6.35 5.69 -0.73
CA ALA A 122 5.37 4.61 -0.55
C ALA A 122 4.16 5.04 0.27
N TYR A 123 4.34 5.91 1.25
CA TYR A 123 3.26 6.49 2.04
C TYR A 123 2.40 7.45 1.20
N ASP A 124 3.02 8.35 0.42
CA ASP A 124 2.28 9.22 -0.50
C ASP A 124 1.49 8.40 -1.55
N PHE A 125 2.05 7.28 -2.01
CA PHE A 125 1.40 6.34 -2.91
C PHE A 125 0.18 5.65 -2.24
N LEU A 126 0.30 5.25 -0.98
CA LEU A 126 -0.81 4.71 -0.20
C LEU A 126 -1.96 5.72 -0.06
N LEU A 127 -1.65 6.98 0.25
CA LEU A 127 -2.67 8.04 0.35
C LEU A 127 -3.43 8.24 -0.96
N LEU A 128 -2.72 8.26 -2.10
CA LEU A 128 -3.36 8.34 -3.43
C LEU A 128 -4.26 7.13 -3.71
N ARG A 129 -3.86 5.94 -3.27
CA ARG A 129 -4.70 4.73 -3.41
C ARG A 129 -6.00 4.84 -2.61
N GLU A 130 -5.91 5.30 -1.36
CA GLU A 130 -7.09 5.49 -0.51
C GLU A 130 -8.01 6.57 -1.05
N GLU A 131 -7.47 7.69 -1.54
CA GLU A 131 -8.22 8.76 -2.18
C GLU A 131 -8.97 8.25 -3.44
N ALA A 132 -8.28 7.53 -4.32
CA ALA A 132 -8.87 6.99 -5.54
C ALA A 132 -9.95 5.92 -5.27
N ALA A 133 -9.74 5.11 -4.25
CA ALA A 133 -10.70 4.10 -3.82
C ALA A 133 -11.95 4.69 -3.14
N LYS A 134 -11.91 5.95 -2.73
CA LYS A 134 -12.95 6.60 -1.89
C LYS A 134 -13.29 5.76 -0.65
N ASP A 135 -12.36 4.95 -0.22
CA ASP A 135 -12.48 3.99 0.87
C ASP A 135 -11.42 4.32 1.91
N GLY A 136 -11.75 5.28 2.75
CA GLY A 136 -10.88 5.75 3.84
C GLY A 136 -10.73 4.67 4.91
N GLN A 137 -9.97 3.61 4.62
CA GLN A 137 -9.73 2.49 5.54
C GLN A 137 -8.87 2.88 6.73
N GLY A 138 -8.42 4.12 6.78
CA GLY A 138 -7.64 4.65 7.88
C GLY A 138 -6.21 4.11 7.96
N ILE A 139 -5.71 3.42 6.93
CA ILE A 139 -4.32 2.94 6.91
C ILE A 139 -3.39 4.14 6.75
N GLY A 140 -3.68 5.03 5.81
CA GLY A 140 -2.93 6.26 5.61
C GLY A 140 -3.01 7.18 6.82
N SER A 141 -4.20 7.35 7.43
CA SER A 141 -4.37 8.07 8.69
C SER A 141 -3.54 7.47 9.81
N TRP A 142 -3.59 6.14 9.99
CA TRP A 142 -2.77 5.44 10.98
C TRP A 142 -1.28 5.72 10.79
N TRP A 143 -0.76 5.67 9.56
CA TRP A 143 0.63 5.98 9.27
C TRP A 143 0.96 7.46 9.50
N THR A 144 0.00 8.36 9.22
CA THR A 144 0.13 9.79 9.51
C THR A 144 0.38 10.02 10.99
N ASP A 145 -0.41 9.39 11.84
CA ASP A 145 -0.29 9.50 13.29
C ASP A 145 0.98 8.80 13.79
N PHE A 146 1.26 7.58 13.30
CA PHE A 146 2.42 6.82 13.73
C PHE A 146 3.75 7.53 13.45
N GLN A 147 3.83 8.36 12.41
CA GLN A 147 5.02 9.18 12.13
C GLN A 147 5.24 10.27 13.18
N LYS A 148 4.16 10.89 13.67
CA LYS A 148 4.19 12.11 14.49
C LYS A 148 4.31 11.83 15.97
N VAL A 149 3.78 10.69 16.44
CA VAL A 149 3.72 10.40 17.88
C VAL A 149 5.04 9.90 18.44
N ASN A 150 5.20 10.05 19.76
CA ASN A 150 6.36 9.57 20.51
C ASN A 150 6.37 8.03 20.65
N ARG A 151 7.49 7.48 21.13
CA ARG A 151 7.68 6.02 21.27
C ARG A 151 6.62 5.32 22.11
N PRO A 152 6.23 5.81 23.32
CA PRO A 152 5.17 5.19 24.10
C PRO A 152 3.85 5.06 23.34
N ARG A 153 3.42 6.13 22.67
CA ARG A 153 2.18 6.12 21.87
C ARG A 153 2.28 5.19 20.65
N LYS A 154 3.44 5.06 20.03
CA LYS A 154 3.68 4.07 18.97
C LYS A 154 3.46 2.64 19.46
N ILE A 155 3.95 2.32 20.66
CA ILE A 155 3.76 1.00 21.28
C ILE A 155 2.26 0.73 21.51
N GLU A 156 1.54 1.70 22.04
CA GLU A 156 0.09 1.61 22.28
C GLU A 156 -0.68 1.40 20.96
N MET A 157 -0.37 2.16 19.91
CA MET A 157 -0.98 1.99 18.59
C MET A 157 -0.78 0.58 18.02
N LEU A 158 0.40 0.00 18.21
CA LEU A 158 0.69 -1.37 17.77
C LEU A 158 -0.04 -2.41 18.63
N GLN A 159 -0.20 -2.17 19.92
CA GLN A 159 -0.97 -3.02 20.82
C GLN A 159 -2.45 -3.05 20.41
N ILE A 160 -3.07 -1.90 20.21
CA ILE A 160 -4.46 -1.78 19.75
C ILE A 160 -4.67 -2.56 18.44
N LEU A 161 -3.74 -2.43 17.46
CA LEU A 161 -3.81 -3.20 16.22
C LEU A 161 -3.68 -4.70 16.42
N ARG A 162 -2.82 -5.13 17.33
CA ARG A 162 -2.65 -6.54 17.67
C ARG A 162 -3.93 -7.11 18.29
N ASP A 163 -4.52 -6.37 19.25
CA ASP A 163 -5.69 -6.83 19.98
C ASP A 163 -6.94 -6.84 19.10
N SER A 164 -7.09 -5.86 18.20
CA SER A 164 -8.17 -5.84 17.20
C SER A 164 -8.13 -7.02 16.21
N ARG A 165 -6.96 -7.63 16.00
CA ARG A 165 -6.77 -8.79 15.11
C ARG A 165 -6.96 -10.14 15.81
N LYS A 166 -6.86 -10.17 17.12
CA LYS A 166 -7.09 -11.35 17.93
C LYS A 166 -8.56 -11.70 18.07
N GLY A 167 -9.50 -11.08 17.42
CA GLY A 167 -10.91 -11.37 17.25
C GLY A 167 -11.62 -12.18 18.37
N PRO A 168 -12.92 -12.34 18.37
CA PRO A 168 -13.68 -12.89 19.51
C PRO A 168 -13.47 -14.40 19.82
N VAL A 169 -12.47 -15.05 19.24
CA VAL A 169 -12.20 -16.49 19.46
C VAL A 169 -11.67 -16.78 20.86
N GLU A 170 -10.91 -15.89 21.49
CA GLU A 170 -10.40 -16.11 22.85
C GLU A 170 -11.45 -15.89 23.96
N LYS A 171 -12.53 -15.15 23.69
CA LYS A 171 -13.63 -14.99 24.67
C LYS A 171 -14.54 -16.21 24.82
N LYS A 172 -14.52 -17.15 23.87
CA LYS A 172 -15.32 -18.37 23.95
C LYS A 172 -14.68 -19.48 24.80
N PHE A 173 -13.39 -19.46 25.04
CA PHE A 173 -12.72 -20.49 25.84
C PHE A 173 -12.58 -20.14 27.34
N GLY A 174 -12.60 -18.85 27.68
CA GLY A 174 -12.57 -18.42 29.10
C GLY A 174 -13.86 -18.68 29.88
N PHE A 175 -14.96 -18.96 29.20
CA PHE A 175 -16.25 -19.19 29.87
C PHE A 175 -16.47 -20.67 30.31
N LEU A 176 -15.60 -21.60 29.92
CA LEU A 176 -15.69 -23.01 30.29
C LEU A 176 -14.82 -23.41 31.49
N GLU A 177 -13.94 -22.53 31.97
CA GLU A 177 -13.11 -22.77 33.17
C GLU A 177 -13.79 -22.33 34.47
N GLU A 178 -14.88 -21.53 34.41
CA GLU A 178 -15.63 -21.13 35.64
C GLU A 178 -16.78 -22.09 36.02
N LEU A 179 -16.94 -23.20 35.31
CA LEU A 179 -18.00 -24.18 35.59
C LEU A 179 -17.47 -25.59 35.97
N SER A 180 -16.22 -25.67 36.49
CA SER A 180 -15.66 -26.93 37.00
C SER A 180 -15.43 -26.85 38.49
#